data_383c621e4bdba02b96a760a084c28f92
#
_entry.id   383c621e4bdba02b96a760a084c28f92
#
_cell.length_a   1.000
_cell.length_b   1.000
_cell.length_c   1.000
_cell.angle_alpha   90.00
_cell.angle_beta   90.00
_cell.angle_gamma   90.00
#
_symmetry.space_group_name_H-M   'P 1'
#
loop_
_entity.id
_entity.type
_entity.pdbx_description
1 polymer ?
#
loop_
_entity_poly.entity_id
_entity_poly.type
_entity_poly.pdbx_seq_one_letter_code
_entity_poly.pdbx_strand_id
1 'polypeptide(L)'
;MNNDELQAILGLDTEDRFEYFLDLVGEEREVWILVNSQEHFLKLHSDEHGGFEYLPVWPAAEFAAAYAGDDTELKPRSIPLPQFLKRWLPGLDRDGIEIGIFPGGDKSVWITEPSDLEQDLRDELSRF
;
A
#
# COMPACT_ATOMS: atom_id res chain seq x y z
N MET A 1 1.94 18.35 -0.60
CA MET A 1 0.56 18.05 -1.07
C MET A 1 -0.43 18.81 -0.20
N ASN A 2 -1.36 19.55 -0.81
CA ASN A 2 -2.38 20.26 -0.05
C ASN A 2 -3.59 19.35 0.20
N ASN A 3 -4.49 19.79 1.07
CA ASN A 3 -5.64 18.98 1.46
C ASN A 3 -6.60 18.70 0.30
N ASP A 4 -6.76 19.63 -0.64
CA ASP A 4 -7.64 19.44 -1.79
C ASP A 4 -7.11 18.34 -2.71
N GLU A 5 -5.80 18.31 -2.95
CA GLU A 5 -5.16 17.25 -3.74
C GLU A 5 -5.31 15.90 -3.04
N LEU A 6 -5.07 15.88 -1.72
CA LEU A 6 -5.20 14.66 -0.93
C LEU A 6 -6.61 14.08 -1.06
N GLN A 7 -7.64 14.91 -0.87
CA GLN A 7 -9.02 14.45 -0.95
C GLN A 7 -9.41 14.03 -2.36
N ALA A 8 -8.91 14.72 -3.39
CA ALA A 8 -9.18 14.35 -4.77
C ALA A 8 -8.63 12.96 -5.10
N ILE A 9 -7.41 12.66 -4.65
CA ILE A 9 -6.78 11.36 -4.91
C ILE A 9 -7.46 10.27 -4.09
N LEU A 10 -7.79 10.53 -2.83
CA LEU A 10 -8.53 9.58 -2.00
C LEU A 10 -9.91 9.26 -2.55
N GLY A 11 -10.49 10.18 -3.31
CA GLY A 11 -11.81 10.00 -3.93
C GLY A 11 -11.78 9.26 -5.26
N LEU A 12 -10.61 8.92 -5.80
CA LEU A 12 -10.51 8.12 -7.02
C LEU A 12 -11.04 6.71 -6.77
N ASP A 13 -11.47 6.01 -7.84
CA ASP A 13 -11.84 4.61 -7.70
C ASP A 13 -10.59 3.74 -7.46
N THR A 14 -10.80 2.46 -7.15
CA THR A 14 -9.69 1.56 -6.79
C THR A 14 -8.69 1.38 -7.92
N GLU A 15 -9.16 1.33 -9.16
CA GLU A 15 -8.28 1.15 -10.31
C GLU A 15 -7.40 2.38 -10.52
N ASP A 16 -7.98 3.57 -10.45
CA ASP A 16 -7.23 4.81 -10.62
C ASP A 16 -6.25 5.04 -9.47
N ARG A 17 -6.63 4.66 -8.24
CA ARG A 17 -5.70 4.71 -7.11
C ARG A 17 -4.55 3.72 -7.29
N PHE A 18 -4.81 2.54 -7.87
CA PHE A 18 -3.76 1.57 -8.18
C PHE A 18 -2.77 2.14 -9.19
N GLU A 19 -3.25 2.75 -10.26
CA GLU A 19 -2.38 3.38 -11.26
C GLU A 19 -1.56 4.51 -10.64
N TYR A 20 -2.19 5.34 -9.82
CA TYR A 20 -1.50 6.41 -9.10
C TYR A 20 -0.40 5.83 -8.18
N PHE A 21 -0.70 4.74 -7.49
CA PHE A 21 0.28 4.05 -6.64
C PHE A 21 1.49 3.61 -7.45
N LEU A 22 1.28 2.96 -8.58
CA LEU A 22 2.39 2.49 -9.41
C LEU A 22 3.25 3.66 -9.91
N ASP A 23 2.62 4.72 -10.38
CA ASP A 23 3.33 5.89 -10.87
C ASP A 23 4.20 6.52 -9.79
N LEU A 24 3.63 6.77 -8.63
CA LEU A 24 4.33 7.49 -7.56
C LEU A 24 5.41 6.61 -6.91
N VAL A 25 5.13 5.33 -6.70
CA VAL A 25 6.13 4.39 -6.17
C VAL A 25 7.31 4.26 -7.13
N GLY A 26 7.04 4.18 -8.44
CA GLY A 26 8.09 4.13 -9.45
C GLY A 26 8.96 5.38 -9.46
N GLU A 27 8.35 6.53 -9.20
CA GLU A 27 9.04 7.83 -9.17
C GLU A 27 9.85 8.02 -7.89
N GLU A 28 9.22 7.77 -6.73
CA GLU A 28 9.81 8.05 -5.42
C GLU A 28 10.67 6.90 -4.87
N ARG A 29 10.51 5.70 -5.42
CA ARG A 29 11.28 4.51 -5.05
C ARG A 29 11.07 4.08 -3.60
N GLU A 30 9.86 4.24 -3.09
CA GLU A 30 9.51 3.79 -1.75
C GLU A 30 8.03 3.44 -1.67
N VAL A 31 7.70 2.56 -0.72
CA VAL A 31 6.34 2.13 -0.42
C VAL A 31 6.09 2.43 1.06
N TRP A 32 4.91 2.92 1.39
CA TRP A 32 4.56 3.29 2.76
C TRP A 32 3.59 2.28 3.37
N ILE A 33 3.84 1.95 4.63
CA ILE A 33 2.97 1.11 5.46
C ILE A 33 2.67 1.83 6.75
N LEU A 34 1.82 1.24 7.60
CA LEU A 34 1.58 1.73 8.95
C LEU A 34 2.15 0.73 9.95
N VAL A 35 2.84 1.23 10.97
CA VAL A 35 3.40 0.41 12.04
C VAL A 35 2.94 0.95 13.39
N ASN A 36 2.89 0.07 14.39
CA ASN A 36 2.58 0.48 15.77
C ASN A 36 3.87 0.82 16.54
N SER A 37 3.72 1.15 17.83
CA SER A 37 4.85 1.53 18.68
C SER A 37 5.88 0.41 18.88
N GLN A 38 5.50 -0.83 18.61
CA GLN A 38 6.38 -1.99 18.73
C GLN A 38 6.99 -2.38 17.38
N GLU A 39 6.87 -1.51 16.38
CA GLU A 39 7.37 -1.73 15.03
C GLU A 39 6.68 -2.87 14.27
N HIS A 40 5.51 -3.30 14.72
CA HIS A 40 4.72 -4.29 14.01
C HIS A 40 3.85 -3.60 12.95
N PHE A 41 3.85 -4.14 11.74
CA PHE A 41 3.06 -3.57 10.65
C PHE A 41 1.59 -3.93 10.77
N LEU A 42 0.74 -3.00 10.32
CA LEU A 42 -0.70 -3.20 10.30
C LEU A 42 -1.06 -4.23 9.23
N LYS A 43 -1.82 -5.26 9.62
CA LYS A 43 -2.47 -6.20 8.70
C LYS A 43 -3.97 -6.04 8.85
N LEU A 44 -4.68 -6.17 7.75
CA LEU A 44 -6.13 -6.13 7.73
C LEU A 44 -6.67 -7.48 7.28
N HIS A 45 -7.92 -7.73 7.62
CA HIS A 45 -8.59 -8.98 7.28
C HIS A 45 -9.81 -8.68 6.41
N SER A 46 -10.02 -9.49 5.38
CA SER A 46 -11.23 -9.46 4.56
C SER A 46 -11.96 -10.79 4.72
N ASP A 47 -13.29 -10.72 4.84
CA ASP A 47 -14.12 -11.92 4.91
C ASP A 47 -14.48 -12.47 3.53
N GLU A 48 -14.12 -11.76 2.47
CA GLU A 48 -14.41 -12.17 1.11
C GLU A 48 -13.59 -13.41 0.71
N HIS A 49 -14.12 -14.20 -0.22
CA HIS A 49 -13.44 -15.37 -0.79
C HIS A 49 -12.90 -16.34 0.27
N GLY A 50 -13.68 -16.55 1.34
CA GLY A 50 -13.30 -17.46 2.41
C GLY A 50 -12.40 -16.86 3.48
N GLY A 51 -12.09 -15.59 3.35
CA GLY A 51 -11.26 -14.87 4.32
C GLY A 51 -9.78 -14.88 3.97
N PHE A 52 -9.15 -13.73 4.07
CA PHE A 52 -7.70 -13.59 3.88
C PHE A 52 -7.19 -12.37 4.61
N GLU A 53 -5.88 -12.36 4.88
CA GLU A 53 -5.20 -11.19 5.44
C GLU A 53 -4.47 -10.45 4.34
N TYR A 54 -4.35 -9.13 4.48
CA TYR A 54 -3.58 -8.33 3.53
C TYR A 54 -2.84 -7.20 4.23
N LEU A 55 -1.72 -6.82 3.62
CA LEU A 55 -0.91 -5.67 4.05
C LEU A 55 -1.38 -4.45 3.28
N PRO A 56 -1.94 -3.43 3.94
CA PRO A 56 -2.27 -2.18 3.25
C PRO A 56 -1.00 -1.39 2.97
N VAL A 57 -0.90 -0.84 1.77
CA VAL A 57 0.27 -0.04 1.34
C VAL A 57 -0.20 1.24 0.68
N TRP A 58 0.62 2.28 0.76
CA TRP A 58 0.33 3.60 0.20
C TRP A 58 1.54 4.14 -0.55
N PRO A 59 1.34 5.05 -1.51
CA PRO A 59 2.47 5.60 -2.27
C PRO A 59 3.16 6.78 -1.58
N ALA A 60 2.57 7.33 -0.51
CA ALA A 60 3.15 8.46 0.21
C ALA A 60 2.66 8.47 1.66
N ALA A 61 3.45 9.09 2.53
CA ALA A 61 3.17 9.16 3.97
C ALA A 61 1.80 9.81 4.26
N GLU A 62 1.44 10.84 3.50
CA GLU A 62 0.21 11.60 3.72
C GLU A 62 -1.03 10.72 3.61
N PHE A 63 -1.03 9.77 2.68
CA PHE A 63 -2.15 8.86 2.48
C PHE A 63 -2.25 7.83 3.60
N ALA A 64 -1.11 7.30 4.03
CA ALA A 64 -1.08 6.39 5.18
C ALA A 64 -1.55 7.09 6.44
N ALA A 65 -1.08 8.32 6.68
CA ALA A 65 -1.49 9.11 7.83
C ALA A 65 -2.99 9.42 7.79
N ALA A 66 -3.54 9.71 6.61
CA ALA A 66 -4.97 9.97 6.46
C ALA A 66 -5.80 8.72 6.82
N TYR A 67 -5.33 7.55 6.42
CA TYR A 67 -6.00 6.29 6.78
C TYR A 67 -5.97 6.04 8.28
N ALA A 68 -4.83 6.28 8.93
CA ALA A 68 -4.69 6.12 10.39
C ALA A 68 -5.60 7.09 11.15
N GLY A 69 -5.83 8.29 10.59
CA GLY A 69 -6.71 9.27 11.21
C GLY A 69 -6.22 9.67 12.59
N ASP A 70 -7.10 9.53 13.59
CA ASP A 70 -6.79 9.90 14.97
C ASP A 70 -6.10 8.79 15.77
N ASP A 71 -5.78 7.66 15.13
CA ASP A 71 -5.13 6.54 15.81
C ASP A 71 -3.65 6.85 16.03
N THR A 72 -3.30 7.31 17.24
CA THR A 72 -1.94 7.69 17.60
C THR A 72 -1.00 6.49 17.74
N GLU A 73 -1.53 5.26 17.75
CA GLU A 73 -0.74 4.04 17.82
C GLU A 73 -0.10 3.69 16.47
N LEU A 74 -0.63 4.24 15.38
CA LEU A 74 -0.16 3.93 14.03
C LEU A 74 0.62 5.09 13.45
N LYS A 75 1.77 4.77 12.84
CA LYS A 75 2.63 5.77 12.18
C LYS A 75 3.05 5.29 10.80
N PRO A 76 3.14 6.19 9.82
CA PRO A 76 3.67 5.82 8.51
C PRO A 76 5.15 5.40 8.58
N ARG A 77 5.48 4.34 7.84
CA ARG A 77 6.85 3.86 7.73
C ARG A 77 7.17 3.65 6.26
N SER A 78 8.28 4.21 5.81
CA SER A 78 8.77 4.03 4.44
C SER A 78 9.57 2.75 4.33
N ILE A 79 9.37 2.03 3.23
CA ILE A 79 10.18 0.87 2.86
C ILE A 79 10.82 1.19 1.52
N PRO A 80 12.16 1.21 1.43
CA PRO A 80 12.81 1.41 0.14
C PRO A 80 12.35 0.35 -0.87
N LEU A 81 12.11 0.76 -2.10
CA LEU A 81 11.56 -0.13 -3.12
C LEU A 81 12.38 -1.41 -3.34
N PRO A 82 13.74 -1.36 -3.38
CA PRO A 82 14.52 -2.60 -3.51
C PRO A 82 14.25 -3.59 -2.38
N GLN A 83 14.13 -3.12 -1.14
CA GLN A 83 13.81 -3.99 -0.01
C GLN A 83 12.40 -4.56 -0.12
N PHE A 84 11.45 -3.73 -0.56
CA PHE A 84 10.07 -4.19 -0.73
C PHE A 84 10.01 -5.32 -1.76
N LEU A 85 10.68 -5.16 -2.89
CA LEU A 85 10.70 -6.17 -3.95
C LEU A 85 11.44 -7.44 -3.55
N LYS A 86 12.57 -7.31 -2.85
CA LYS A 86 13.44 -8.45 -2.56
C LYS A 86 13.11 -9.19 -1.28
N ARG A 87 12.52 -8.52 -0.30
CA ARG A 87 12.28 -9.10 1.03
C ARG A 87 10.80 -9.15 1.41
N TRP A 88 10.09 -8.04 1.25
CA TRP A 88 8.71 -7.96 1.68
C TRP A 88 7.78 -8.80 0.83
N LEU A 89 7.81 -8.61 -0.49
CA LEU A 89 6.90 -9.36 -1.37
C LEU A 89 7.13 -10.87 -1.31
N PRO A 90 8.37 -11.38 -1.40
CA PRO A 90 8.57 -12.82 -1.26
C PRO A 90 8.15 -13.36 0.11
N GLY A 91 8.39 -12.59 1.19
CA GLY A 91 7.98 -13.00 2.54
C GLY A 91 6.47 -13.08 2.70
N LEU A 92 5.76 -12.08 2.18
CA LEU A 92 4.30 -12.06 2.23
C LEU A 92 3.70 -13.18 1.40
N ASP A 93 4.26 -13.44 0.23
CA ASP A 93 3.83 -14.54 -0.64
C ASP A 93 3.97 -15.88 0.08
N ARG A 94 5.12 -16.10 0.72
CA ARG A 94 5.38 -17.32 1.48
C ARG A 94 4.40 -17.47 2.65
N ASP A 95 4.03 -16.37 3.29
CA ASP A 95 3.14 -16.39 4.45
C ASP A 95 1.66 -16.37 4.06
N GLY A 96 1.34 -16.31 2.76
CA GLY A 96 -0.04 -16.31 2.29
C GLY A 96 -0.78 -14.99 2.54
N ILE A 97 -0.04 -13.88 2.63
CA ILE A 97 -0.62 -12.56 2.88
C ILE A 97 -0.70 -11.78 1.56
N GLU A 98 -1.90 -11.28 1.26
CA GLU A 98 -2.14 -10.47 0.07
C GLU A 98 -1.70 -9.02 0.29
N ILE A 99 -1.74 -8.21 -0.77
CA ILE A 99 -1.45 -6.78 -0.69
C ILE A 99 -2.73 -6.00 -0.96
N GLY A 100 -3.03 -5.03 -0.10
CA GLY A 100 -4.13 -4.10 -0.31
C GLY A 100 -3.59 -2.76 -0.76
N ILE A 101 -3.80 -2.43 -2.03
CA ILE A 101 -3.24 -1.22 -2.63
C ILE A 101 -4.13 -0.03 -2.29
N PHE A 102 -3.57 0.91 -1.56
CA PHE A 102 -4.09 2.26 -1.38
C PHE A 102 -5.55 2.27 -0.90
N PRO A 103 -5.84 1.70 0.31
CA PRO A 103 -7.20 1.81 0.85
C PRO A 103 -7.63 3.27 0.95
N GLY A 104 -8.82 3.57 0.44
CA GLY A 104 -9.36 4.92 0.44
C GLY A 104 -10.27 5.20 1.63
N GLY A 105 -10.80 6.42 1.69
CA GLY A 105 -11.68 6.84 2.77
C GLY A 105 -13.00 6.08 2.83
N ASP A 106 -13.44 5.52 1.72
CA ASP A 106 -14.64 4.67 1.63
C ASP A 106 -14.35 3.20 1.95
N LYS A 107 -13.11 2.90 2.36
CA LYS A 107 -12.60 1.56 2.68
C LYS A 107 -12.49 0.62 1.49
N SER A 108 -12.74 1.10 0.27
CA SER A 108 -12.48 0.30 -0.93
C SER A 108 -10.97 0.14 -1.11
N VAL A 109 -10.55 -1.02 -1.61
CA VAL A 109 -9.14 -1.36 -1.75
C VAL A 109 -8.94 -2.30 -2.93
N TRP A 110 -7.83 -2.12 -3.65
CA TRP A 110 -7.44 -3.02 -4.73
C TRP A 110 -6.57 -4.13 -4.13
N ILE A 111 -7.05 -5.37 -4.19
CA ILE A 111 -6.31 -6.52 -3.64
C ILE A 111 -5.52 -7.19 -4.77
N THR A 112 -4.26 -7.47 -4.51
CA THR A 112 -3.39 -8.16 -5.47
C THR A 112 -2.49 -9.15 -4.73
N GLU A 113 -2.03 -10.17 -5.44
CA GLU A 113 -1.05 -11.10 -4.89
C GLU A 113 0.34 -10.49 -4.93
N PRO A 114 1.23 -10.83 -3.97
CA PRO A 114 2.59 -10.29 -3.97
C PRO A 114 3.34 -10.49 -5.29
N SER A 115 3.21 -11.65 -5.92
CA SER A 115 3.90 -11.94 -7.19
C SER A 115 3.39 -11.07 -8.34
N ASP A 116 2.08 -10.80 -8.37
CA ASP A 116 1.48 -9.93 -9.40
C ASP A 116 1.94 -8.49 -9.20
N LEU A 117 1.97 -8.02 -7.95
CA LEU A 117 2.45 -6.67 -7.66
C LEU A 117 3.94 -6.52 -8.01
N GLU A 118 4.74 -7.55 -7.74
CA GLU A 118 6.15 -7.51 -8.11
C GLU A 118 6.30 -7.30 -9.61
N GLN A 119 5.53 -8.03 -10.42
CA GLN A 119 5.58 -7.89 -11.87
C GLN A 119 5.14 -6.49 -12.31
N ASP A 120 4.04 -5.99 -11.74
CA ASP A 120 3.53 -4.66 -12.08
C ASP A 120 4.56 -3.57 -11.73
N LEU A 121 5.23 -3.67 -10.59
CA LEU A 121 6.25 -2.71 -10.18
C LEU A 121 7.50 -2.79 -11.07
N ARG A 122 7.93 -3.99 -11.46
CA ARG A 122 9.06 -4.15 -12.37
C ARG A 122 8.75 -3.60 -13.75
N ASP A 123 7.52 -3.80 -14.23
CA ASP A 123 7.07 -3.22 -15.49
C ASP A 123 7.09 -1.69 -15.42
N GLU A 124 6.63 -1.13 -14.31
CA GLU A 124 6.64 0.32 -14.10
C GLU A 124 8.06 0.87 -14.08
N LEU A 125 8.97 0.19 -13.39
CA LEU A 125 10.38 0.60 -13.32
C LEU A 125 11.06 0.56 -14.68
N SER A 126 10.65 -0.33 -15.57
CA SER A 126 11.23 -0.43 -16.90
C SER A 126 10.92 0.78 -17.79
N ARG A 127 9.97 1.63 -17.37
CA ARG A 127 9.58 2.84 -18.09
C ARG A 127 10.47 4.05 -17.77
N PHE A 128 11.35 3.93 -16.80
CA PHE A 128 12.25 5.03 -16.37
C PHE A 128 13.66 4.86 -16.89
#